data_19fd76d32cffcf35a0a0dc5161752d95
#
_entry.id   19fd76d32cffcf35a0a0dc5161752d95
#
_cell.length_a   1.000
_cell.length_b   1.000
_cell.length_c   1.000
_cell.angle_alpha   90.00
_cell.angle_beta   90.00
_cell.angle_gamma   90.00
#
_symmetry.space_group_name_H-M   'P 1'
#
loop_
_entity.id
_entity.type
_entity.pdbx_description
1 polymer ?
#
loop_
_entity_poly.entity_id
_entity_poly.type
_entity_poly.pdbx_seq_one_letter_code
_entity_poly.pdbx_strand_id
1 'polypeptide(L)'
;MYRSVKMKVRGTHTTVINQLKFKYILSLEGNDVATGLKWQLASNSVVFMSQPKAVSFLMEDKLVPFVHYVPLNEDYSNIMEMVEWARLNDEKCQWIAEQSTMYMKRLWMSEEAKEDNARIRKGLADAYQNQFGEAMGLCKRNDKNVP
;
A
#
# COMPACT_ATOMS: atom_id res chain seq x y z
N MET A 1 -16.23 -12.38 30.87
CA MET A 1 -16.27 -13.71 30.25
C MET A 1 -16.37 -13.52 28.75
N TYR A 2 -15.21 -13.41 28.05
CA TYR A 2 -15.19 -13.15 26.60
C TYR A 2 -15.59 -14.43 25.86
N ARG A 3 -16.71 -14.35 25.16
CA ARG A 3 -17.12 -15.40 24.22
C ARG A 3 -16.13 -15.38 23.06
N SER A 4 -15.31 -16.42 22.96
CA SER A 4 -14.45 -16.69 21.81
C SER A 4 -15.34 -16.79 20.56
N VAL A 5 -15.36 -15.73 19.76
CA VAL A 5 -15.99 -15.76 18.45
C VAL A 5 -15.04 -16.52 17.54
N LYS A 6 -15.33 -17.79 17.28
CA LYS A 6 -14.66 -18.55 16.22
C LYS A 6 -15.00 -17.88 14.90
N MET A 7 -14.10 -16.98 14.46
CA MET A 7 -14.18 -16.42 13.10
C MET A 7 -13.92 -17.54 12.11
N LYS A 8 -14.98 -17.93 11.38
CA LYS A 8 -14.85 -18.85 10.26
C LYS A 8 -14.32 -18.06 9.07
N VAL A 9 -12.99 -17.96 8.94
CA VAL A 9 -12.35 -17.37 7.76
C VAL A 9 -12.60 -18.32 6.59
N ARG A 10 -13.60 -18.04 5.77
CA ARG A 10 -13.78 -18.70 4.48
C ARG A 10 -12.90 -17.96 3.47
N GLY A 11 -11.82 -18.59 3.03
CA GLY A 11 -10.98 -18.12 1.95
C GLY A 11 -11.67 -18.18 0.59
N THR A 12 -12.64 -17.30 0.35
CA THR A 12 -13.15 -17.05 -0.99
C THR A 12 -12.47 -15.80 -1.53
N HIS A 13 -11.89 -15.90 -2.72
CA HIS A 13 -11.36 -14.73 -3.43
C HIS A 13 -12.44 -13.66 -3.55
N THR A 14 -12.20 -12.51 -2.95
CA THR A 14 -13.11 -11.36 -2.99
C THR A 14 -12.51 -10.30 -3.91
N THR A 15 -13.31 -9.78 -4.84
CA THR A 15 -12.87 -8.69 -5.72
C THR A 15 -12.65 -7.39 -4.94
N VAL A 16 -11.81 -6.49 -5.45
CA VAL A 16 -11.60 -5.15 -4.87
C VAL A 16 -12.94 -4.43 -4.70
N ILE A 17 -13.82 -4.47 -5.71
CA ILE A 17 -15.16 -3.84 -5.67
C ILE A 17 -15.98 -4.34 -4.48
N ASN A 18 -15.89 -5.62 -4.16
CA ASN A 18 -16.61 -6.17 -3.00
C ASN A 18 -15.97 -5.77 -1.67
N GLN A 19 -14.68 -5.62 -1.63
CA GLN A 19 -13.95 -5.13 -0.43
C GLN A 19 -14.25 -3.66 -0.16
N LEU A 20 -14.40 -2.83 -1.18
CA LEU A 20 -14.75 -1.41 -1.07
C LEU A 20 -16.17 -1.13 -0.50
N LYS A 21 -17.00 -2.16 -0.32
CA LYS A 21 -18.29 -2.05 0.38
C LYS A 21 -18.15 -2.01 1.89
N PHE A 22 -16.97 -2.34 2.41
CA PHE A 22 -16.72 -2.38 3.85
C PHE A 22 -16.06 -1.10 4.33
N LYS A 23 -16.51 -0.59 5.46
CA LYS A 23 -15.98 0.61 6.10
C LYS A 23 -14.55 0.40 6.59
N TYR A 24 -14.25 -0.80 7.06
CA TYR A 24 -12.96 -1.20 7.60
C TYR A 24 -12.34 -2.28 6.74
N ILE A 25 -11.08 -2.12 6.37
CA ILE A 25 -10.32 -3.08 5.57
C ILE A 25 -9.08 -3.47 6.34
N LEU A 26 -8.85 -4.77 6.51
CA LEU A 26 -7.63 -5.30 7.11
C LEU A 26 -6.58 -5.47 6.02
N SER A 27 -5.44 -4.82 6.18
CA SER A 27 -4.26 -4.99 5.34
C SER A 27 -3.22 -5.82 6.08
N LEU A 28 -2.84 -6.95 5.48
CA LEU A 28 -1.86 -7.87 6.04
C LEU A 28 -0.61 -7.86 5.18
N GLU A 29 0.55 -7.61 5.80
CA GLU A 29 1.83 -7.92 5.19
C GLU A 29 2.07 -9.43 5.21
N GLY A 30 2.65 -9.93 4.13
CA GLY A 30 3.16 -11.30 4.05
C GLY A 30 4.68 -11.32 4.23
N ASN A 31 5.38 -11.98 3.29
CA ASN A 31 6.84 -11.98 3.23
C ASN A 31 7.40 -10.68 2.62
N ASP A 32 6.54 -9.83 2.07
CA ASP A 32 6.85 -8.58 1.39
C ASP A 32 5.70 -7.60 1.60
N VAL A 33 5.81 -6.41 1.03
CA VAL A 33 4.77 -5.35 1.10
C VAL A 33 3.39 -5.87 0.73
N ALA A 34 2.36 -5.39 1.41
CA ALA A 34 0.99 -5.72 1.08
C ALA A 34 0.59 -5.09 -0.26
N THR A 35 0.52 -5.88 -1.33
CA THR A 35 0.22 -5.40 -2.69
C THR A 35 -1.13 -4.66 -2.81
N GLY A 36 -2.07 -5.00 -1.92
CA GLY A 36 -3.38 -4.35 -1.83
C GLY A 36 -3.37 -2.98 -1.17
N LEU A 37 -2.32 -2.62 -0.43
CA LEU A 37 -2.27 -1.40 0.37
C LEU A 37 -2.52 -0.13 -0.45
N LYS A 38 -2.05 -0.09 -1.69
CA LYS A 38 -2.21 1.05 -2.61
C LYS A 38 -3.67 1.47 -2.79
N TRP A 39 -4.51 0.53 -3.19
CA TRP A 39 -5.92 0.81 -3.42
C TRP A 39 -6.69 0.93 -2.11
N GLN A 40 -6.26 0.25 -1.05
CA GLN A 40 -6.87 0.35 0.27
C GLN A 40 -6.72 1.76 0.84
N LEU A 41 -5.50 2.32 0.82
CA LEU A 41 -5.24 3.70 1.26
C LEU A 41 -5.88 4.76 0.35
N ALA A 42 -6.07 4.45 -0.94
CA ALA A 42 -6.74 5.34 -1.89
C ALA A 42 -8.28 5.26 -1.84
N SER A 43 -8.82 4.39 -0.99
CA SER A 43 -10.26 4.20 -0.82
C SER A 43 -10.83 5.07 0.30
N ASN A 44 -12.16 5.14 0.37
CA ASN A 44 -12.84 5.78 1.49
C ASN A 44 -12.99 4.86 2.72
N SER A 45 -12.36 3.67 2.68
CA SER A 45 -12.35 2.73 3.80
C SER A 45 -11.18 3.01 4.73
N VAL A 46 -11.36 2.76 6.01
CA VAL A 46 -10.27 2.86 6.99
C VAL A 46 -9.44 1.59 6.96
N VAL A 47 -8.15 1.73 6.78
CA VAL A 47 -7.20 0.62 6.78
C VAL A 47 -6.77 0.29 8.19
N PHE A 48 -6.85 -0.98 8.57
CA PHE A 48 -6.31 -1.54 9.79
C PHE A 48 -5.08 -2.36 9.43
N MET A 49 -3.94 -2.05 9.99
CA MET A 49 -2.68 -2.75 9.70
C MET A 49 -1.69 -2.62 10.85
N SER A 50 -0.76 -3.55 10.94
CA SER A 50 0.42 -3.40 11.79
C SER A 50 1.38 -2.38 11.19
N GLN A 51 2.37 -1.94 11.98
CA GLN A 51 3.40 -1.06 11.43
C GLN A 51 4.10 -1.75 10.27
N PRO A 52 4.24 -1.07 9.11
CA PRO A 52 4.93 -1.63 7.94
C PRO A 52 6.37 -2.02 8.28
N LYS A 53 6.78 -3.22 7.84
CA LYS A 53 8.15 -3.72 7.98
C LYS A 53 8.95 -3.57 6.69
N ALA A 54 8.25 -3.70 5.56
CA ALA A 54 8.84 -3.52 4.24
C ALA A 54 8.45 -2.16 3.67
N VAL A 55 9.37 -1.56 2.91
CA VAL A 55 9.19 -0.25 2.28
C VAL A 55 9.28 -0.40 0.77
N SER A 56 8.30 0.12 0.07
CA SER A 56 8.25 0.20 -1.38
C SER A 56 8.23 1.66 -1.86
N PHE A 57 7.91 1.86 -3.13
CA PHE A 57 7.69 3.19 -3.69
C PHE A 57 6.52 3.95 -3.04
N LEU A 58 5.68 3.30 -2.24
CA LEU A 58 4.64 3.94 -1.42
C LEU A 58 5.20 4.65 -0.18
N MET A 59 6.50 4.47 0.13
CA MET A 59 7.13 5.04 1.32
C MET A 59 6.32 4.69 2.59
N GLU A 60 6.04 3.40 2.80
CA GLU A 60 5.21 2.91 3.90
C GLU A 60 5.75 3.34 5.27
N ASP A 61 7.04 3.63 5.37
CA ASP A 61 7.71 4.20 6.54
C ASP A 61 7.25 5.63 6.88
N LYS A 62 6.59 6.32 5.95
CA LYS A 62 5.99 7.65 6.15
C LYS A 62 4.53 7.60 6.58
N LEU A 63 3.93 6.41 6.60
CA LEU A 63 2.57 6.25 7.10
C LEU A 63 2.55 6.41 8.62
N VAL A 64 1.67 7.28 9.12
CA VAL A 64 1.57 7.62 10.55
C VAL A 64 0.32 6.97 11.14
N PRO A 65 0.47 6.20 12.25
CA PRO A 65 -0.66 5.62 12.97
C PRO A 65 -1.69 6.68 13.38
N PHE A 66 -2.97 6.34 13.33
CA PHE A 66 -4.12 7.23 13.61
C PHE A 66 -4.20 8.49 12.74
N VAL A 67 -3.34 8.59 11.71
CA VAL A 67 -3.41 9.62 10.66
C VAL A 67 -3.73 8.97 9.32
N HIS A 68 -3.04 7.91 8.95
CA HIS A 68 -3.23 7.23 7.67
C HIS A 68 -3.85 5.84 7.82
N TYR A 69 -3.79 5.25 9.00
CA TYR A 69 -4.35 3.93 9.28
C TYR A 69 -4.62 3.73 10.78
N VAL A 70 -5.42 2.74 11.12
CA VAL A 70 -5.63 2.31 12.52
C VAL A 70 -4.60 1.23 12.85
N PRO A 71 -3.71 1.46 13.85
CA PRO A 71 -2.62 0.56 14.13
C PRO A 71 -3.09 -0.71 14.83
N LEU A 72 -2.55 -1.83 14.37
CA LEU A 72 -2.67 -3.13 15.02
C LEU A 72 -1.31 -3.57 15.57
N ASN A 73 -1.35 -4.41 16.60
CA ASN A 73 -0.18 -5.12 17.07
C ASN A 73 0.34 -6.07 15.98
N GLU A 74 1.61 -6.46 16.02
CA GLU A 74 2.19 -7.38 15.04
C GLU A 74 1.50 -8.75 15.02
N ASP A 75 0.99 -9.19 16.16
CA ASP A 75 0.25 -10.45 16.34
C ASP A 75 -1.26 -10.29 16.15
N TYR A 76 -1.71 -9.05 15.78
CA TYR A 76 -3.12 -8.69 15.61
C TYR A 76 -3.99 -8.91 16.86
N SER A 77 -3.40 -9.07 18.05
CA SER A 77 -4.11 -9.35 19.30
C SER A 77 -5.13 -8.27 19.68
N ASN A 78 -4.91 -7.01 19.29
CA ASN A 78 -5.76 -5.87 19.59
C ASN A 78 -6.85 -5.58 18.53
N ILE A 79 -7.05 -6.45 17.54
CA ILE A 79 -7.98 -6.17 16.43
C ILE A 79 -9.41 -5.86 16.90
N MET A 80 -9.91 -6.60 17.88
CA MET A 80 -11.27 -6.40 18.41
C MET A 80 -11.39 -5.08 19.15
N GLU A 81 -10.38 -4.72 19.93
CA GLU A 81 -10.31 -3.43 20.63
C GLU A 81 -10.31 -2.26 19.63
N MET A 82 -9.49 -2.34 18.59
CA MET A 82 -9.40 -1.30 17.57
C MET A 82 -10.68 -1.19 16.74
N VAL A 83 -11.39 -2.28 16.48
CA VAL A 83 -12.70 -2.23 15.82
C VAL A 83 -13.74 -1.57 16.72
N GLU A 84 -13.75 -1.84 18.03
CA GLU A 84 -14.64 -1.16 18.97
C GLU A 84 -14.29 0.32 19.07
N TRP A 85 -13.01 0.65 19.18
CA TRP A 85 -12.55 2.04 19.14
C TRP A 85 -13.04 2.76 17.89
N ALA A 86 -12.90 2.16 16.73
CA ALA A 86 -13.31 2.75 15.45
C ALA A 86 -14.83 2.99 15.37
N ARG A 87 -15.63 2.10 15.94
CA ARG A 87 -17.09 2.26 16.02
C ARG A 87 -17.49 3.45 16.90
N LEU A 88 -16.73 3.72 17.96
CA LEU A 88 -16.96 4.83 18.87
C LEU A 88 -16.39 6.16 18.36
N ASN A 89 -15.46 6.11 17.39
CA ASN A 89 -14.74 7.27 16.87
C ASN A 89 -14.93 7.42 15.35
N ASP A 90 -16.17 7.42 14.91
CA ASP A 90 -16.51 7.40 13.48
C ASP A 90 -15.98 8.61 12.71
N GLU A 91 -16.12 9.81 13.24
CA GLU A 91 -15.59 11.04 12.64
C GLU A 91 -14.06 10.98 12.48
N LYS A 92 -13.37 10.44 13.50
CA LYS A 92 -11.92 10.25 13.42
C LYS A 92 -11.55 9.21 12.36
N CYS A 93 -12.33 8.16 12.21
CA CYS A 93 -12.16 7.15 11.16
C CYS A 93 -12.34 7.75 9.75
N GLN A 94 -13.35 8.59 9.55
CA GLN A 94 -13.54 9.28 8.28
C GLN A 94 -12.35 10.19 7.98
N TRP A 95 -11.88 10.96 8.95
CA TRP A 95 -10.71 11.81 8.80
C TRP A 95 -9.45 10.98 8.45
N ILE A 96 -9.23 9.81 9.09
CA ILE A 96 -8.11 8.91 8.76
C ILE A 96 -8.21 8.45 7.30
N ALA A 97 -9.39 8.03 6.84
CA ALA A 97 -9.59 7.62 5.45
C ALA A 97 -9.32 8.77 4.46
N GLU A 98 -9.69 9.98 4.80
CA GLU A 98 -9.38 11.18 4.01
C GLU A 98 -7.87 11.44 3.95
N GLN A 99 -7.16 11.39 5.10
CA GLN A 99 -5.72 11.61 5.15
C GLN A 99 -4.96 10.55 4.34
N SER A 100 -5.35 9.29 4.43
CA SER A 100 -4.75 8.22 3.63
C SER A 100 -4.99 8.42 2.13
N THR A 101 -6.18 8.83 1.74
CA THR A 101 -6.51 9.18 0.34
C THR A 101 -5.70 10.38 -0.14
N MET A 102 -5.54 11.42 0.70
CA MET A 102 -4.71 12.59 0.37
C MET A 102 -3.23 12.21 0.21
N TYR A 103 -2.71 11.33 1.09
CA TYR A 103 -1.37 10.79 0.97
C TYR A 103 -1.16 10.12 -0.40
N MET A 104 -2.09 9.24 -0.80
CA MET A 104 -2.03 8.55 -2.09
C MET A 104 -2.15 9.51 -3.28
N LYS A 105 -3.01 10.52 -3.19
CA LYS A 105 -3.14 11.54 -4.23
C LYS A 105 -1.84 12.32 -4.44
N ARG A 106 -1.19 12.76 -3.35
CA ARG A 106 0.09 13.48 -3.41
C ARG A 106 1.20 12.62 -3.97
N LEU A 107 1.27 11.35 -3.53
CA LEU A 107 2.38 10.48 -3.89
C LEU A 107 2.27 9.92 -5.31
N TRP A 108 1.06 9.72 -5.83
CA TRP A 108 0.89 8.94 -7.06
C TRP A 108 -0.07 9.51 -8.09
N MET A 109 -1.12 10.23 -7.68
CA MET A 109 -2.21 10.62 -8.58
C MET A 109 -2.09 12.04 -9.11
N SER A 110 -1.36 12.93 -8.43
CA SER A 110 -1.17 14.31 -8.86
C SER A 110 -0.28 14.38 -10.11
N GLU A 111 -0.39 15.44 -10.90
CA GLU A 111 0.49 15.67 -12.06
C GLU A 111 1.94 15.83 -11.61
N GLU A 112 2.18 16.54 -10.50
CA GLU A 112 3.49 16.68 -9.89
C GLU A 112 4.13 15.32 -9.55
N ALA A 113 3.35 14.41 -8.95
CA ALA A 113 3.81 13.04 -8.66
C ALA A 113 4.14 12.25 -9.93
N LYS A 114 3.39 12.45 -11.01
CA LYS A 114 3.68 11.80 -12.30
C LYS A 114 4.98 12.32 -12.92
N GLU A 115 5.22 13.64 -12.86
CA GLU A 115 6.45 14.26 -13.32
C GLU A 115 7.65 13.79 -12.50
N ASP A 116 7.54 13.77 -11.17
CA ASP A 116 8.58 13.26 -10.27
C ASP A 116 8.91 11.79 -10.55
N ASN A 117 7.89 10.95 -10.72
CA ASN A 117 8.08 9.55 -11.08
C ASN A 117 8.76 9.37 -12.45
N ALA A 118 8.45 10.21 -13.43
CA ALA A 118 9.10 10.19 -14.73
C ALA A 118 10.57 10.61 -14.61
N ARG A 119 10.87 11.65 -13.82
CA ARG A 119 12.23 12.14 -13.55
C ARG A 119 13.07 11.08 -12.83
N ILE A 120 12.51 10.42 -11.81
CA ILE A 120 13.18 9.34 -11.07
C ILE A 120 13.49 8.17 -12.01
N ARG A 121 12.52 7.72 -12.81
CA ARG A 121 12.75 6.62 -13.76
C ARG A 121 13.83 6.94 -14.77
N LYS A 122 13.84 8.17 -15.30
CA LYS A 122 14.89 8.63 -16.20
C LYS A 122 16.24 8.63 -15.50
N GLY A 123 16.34 9.20 -14.31
CA GLY A 123 17.60 9.23 -13.54
C GLY A 123 18.14 7.84 -13.24
N LEU A 124 17.27 6.90 -12.90
CA LEU A 124 17.68 5.49 -12.69
C LEU A 124 18.17 4.83 -13.99
N ALA A 125 17.48 5.08 -15.11
CA ALA A 125 17.89 4.55 -16.41
C ALA A 125 19.25 5.15 -16.84
N ASP A 126 19.42 6.46 -16.68
CA ASP A 126 20.68 7.14 -17.01
C ASP A 126 21.83 6.65 -16.12
N ALA A 127 21.59 6.48 -14.80
CA ALA A 127 22.58 5.93 -13.88
C ALA A 127 22.98 4.48 -14.26
N TYR A 128 21.99 3.66 -14.60
CA TYR A 128 22.24 2.29 -15.07
C TYR A 128 23.05 2.27 -16.38
N GLN A 129 22.68 3.10 -17.35
CA GLN A 129 23.41 3.24 -18.61
C GLN A 129 24.86 3.69 -18.40
N ASN A 130 25.08 4.67 -17.52
CA ASN A 130 26.43 5.15 -17.21
C ASN A 130 27.29 4.11 -16.50
N GLN A 131 26.68 3.29 -15.63
CA GLN A 131 27.41 2.28 -14.88
C GLN A 131 27.66 0.98 -15.68
N PHE A 132 26.72 0.58 -16.50
CA PHE A 132 26.73 -0.72 -17.16
C PHE A 132 26.68 -0.65 -18.69
N GLY A 133 26.45 0.53 -19.28
CA GLY A 133 26.27 0.72 -20.72
C GLY A 133 27.49 0.27 -21.52
N GLU A 134 28.71 0.51 -21.02
CA GLU A 134 29.95 0.03 -21.67
C GLU A 134 30.09 -1.49 -21.57
N ALA A 135 29.74 -2.08 -20.43
CA ALA A 135 29.76 -3.53 -20.23
C ALA A 135 28.69 -4.25 -21.08
N MET A 136 27.54 -3.60 -21.36
CA MET A 136 26.47 -4.12 -22.21
C MET A 136 26.68 -3.82 -23.70
N GLY A 137 27.72 -3.10 -24.08
CA GLY A 137 28.13 -2.88 -25.48
C GLY A 137 28.35 -4.18 -26.28
N LEU A 138 28.55 -5.30 -25.60
CA LEU A 138 28.58 -6.63 -26.16
C LEU A 138 27.17 -7.19 -26.50
N CYS A 139 26.09 -6.56 -26.06
CA CYS A 139 24.72 -6.99 -26.28
C CYS A 139 23.94 -6.06 -27.23
N LYS A 140 24.60 -5.39 -28.17
CA LYS A 140 23.92 -4.82 -29.33
C LYS A 140 23.36 -5.99 -30.11
N ARG A 141 22.06 -6.26 -30.00
CA ARG A 141 21.35 -7.16 -30.92
C ARG A 141 21.67 -6.69 -32.35
N ASN A 142 22.30 -7.54 -33.08
CA ASN A 142 22.41 -7.40 -34.53
C ASN A 142 21.01 -7.64 -35.13
N ASP A 143 20.12 -6.61 -35.04
CA ASP A 143 18.79 -6.66 -35.69
C ASP A 143 18.88 -6.57 -37.23
N LYS A 144 19.98 -7.04 -37.82
CA LYS A 144 20.18 -7.05 -39.29
C LYS A 144 19.91 -8.39 -39.92
N ASN A 145 19.41 -9.41 -39.21
CA ASN A 145 19.07 -10.67 -39.83
C ASN A 145 17.83 -11.30 -39.19
N VAL A 146 16.66 -10.79 -39.56
CA VAL A 146 15.42 -11.58 -39.53
C VAL A 146 14.93 -11.62 -40.98
N PRO A 147 14.85 -12.79 -41.63
CA PRO A 147 14.34 -12.95 -42.97
C PRO A 147 12.84 -12.67 -43.04
#